data_c0d67462209614b910796b0c947cc116
#
_entry.id   c0d67462209614b910796b0c947cc116
#
_cell.length_a   1.000
_cell.length_b   1.000
_cell.length_c   1.000
_cell.angle_alpha   90.00
_cell.angle_beta   90.00
_cell.angle_gamma   90.00
#
_symmetry.space_group_name_H-M   'P 1'
#
loop_
_entity.id
_entity.type
_entity.pdbx_description
1 polymer ?
#
loop_
_entity_poly.entity_id
_entity_poly.type
_entity_poly.pdbx_seq_one_letter_code
_entity_poly.pdbx_strand_id
1 'polypeptide(L)'
;AFGATMTSPRLLVPLSFALLSACAQQPSQPVDLDAESECPKRLQVGQVLTLTLPSNPTTGYRWLVQNPAPNVLQSLGPEVYSAPEDTGIVGSSGMSTWRFQARAAGEGNLVLVYQQPWAPEVRPVQTFDCAIRVN
;
A
#
# COMPACT_ATOMS: atom_id res chain seq x y z
N ALA A 1 49.36 -41.63 38.01
CA ALA A 1 48.97 -41.53 37.81
C ALA A 1 48.23 -41.03 37.10
N PHE A 2 48.12 -40.99 37.15
CA PHE A 2 47.52 -40.77 36.67
C PHE A 2 46.72 -40.08 36.10
N GLY A 3 46.54 -39.89 35.83
CA GLY A 3 45.88 -39.52 35.48
C GLY A 3 45.15 -38.84 34.86
N ALA A 4 45.03 -38.79 34.73
CA ALA A 4 44.41 -38.35 34.35
C ALA A 4 43.71 -37.76 33.66
N THR A 5 43.60 -37.60 33.49
CA THR A 5 43.04 -37.23 33.02
C THR A 5 42.22 -36.64 32.38
N MET A 6 42.00 -36.53 32.38
CA MET A 6 41.29 -36.15 31.94
C MET A 6 40.68 -35.45 31.38
N THR A 7 40.45 -35.28 31.09
CA THR A 7 39.92 -34.79 30.64
C THR A 7 39.14 -34.16 30.11
N SER A 8 38.82 -33.97 29.97
CA SER A 8 38.07 -33.44 29.55
C SER A 8 37.40 -32.84 28.93
N PRO A 9 37.13 -32.56 28.68
CA PRO A 9 36.49 -32.04 28.17
C PRO A 9 35.81 -31.35 27.48
N ARG A 10 35.46 -31.22 27.30
CA ARG A 10 34.90 -30.73 26.74
C ARG A 10 34.09 -30.19 26.36
N LEU A 11 33.76 -29.97 26.08
CA LEU A 11 33.03 -29.57 25.75
C LEU A 11 32.48 -28.77 25.11
N LEU A 12 32.16 -28.57 24.70
CA LEU A 12 31.72 -27.97 24.15
C LEU A 12 30.79 -27.49 23.66
N VAL A 13 30.30 -27.13 23.50
CA VAL A 13 29.36 -26.71 23.26
C VAL A 13 28.90 -25.94 22.38
N PRO A 14 28.34 -25.79 21.97
CA PRO A 14 27.94 -25.12 21.13
C PRO A 14 27.06 -24.37 20.94
N LEU A 15 26.66 -24.00 20.84
CA LEU A 15 25.88 -23.35 20.73
C LEU A 15 25.23 -22.89 19.73
N SER A 16 24.78 -22.79 19.39
CA SER A 16 24.16 -22.51 18.60
C SER A 16 23.33 -21.75 18.34
N PHE A 17 22.81 -21.37 18.10
CA PHE A 17 22.09 -20.71 17.97
C PHE A 17 21.37 -20.24 17.22
N ALA A 18 20.98 -20.05 17.03
CA ALA A 18 20.16 -19.77 16.60
C ALA A 18 19.76 -18.75 16.06
N LEU A 19 19.49 -18.38 15.69
CA LEU A 19 19.16 -17.49 15.29
C LEU A 19 18.30 -17.13 14.65
N LEU A 20 17.96 -16.90 14.52
CA LEU A 20 17.29 -16.60 14.09
C LEU A 20 16.59 -15.97 13.45
N SER A 21 16.29 -15.92 12.97
CA SER A 21 15.45 -15.74 12.38
C SER A 21 14.62 -14.77 12.49
N ALA A 22 14.60 -14.21 13.14
CA ALA A 22 13.87 -13.12 13.32
C ALA A 22 13.69 -12.28 12.18
N CYS A 23 14.50 -12.27 11.34
CA CYS A 23 14.41 -11.37 10.27
C CYS A 23 13.19 -11.59 9.48
N ALA A 24 12.52 -12.62 9.69
CA ALA A 24 11.34 -12.84 8.96
C ALA A 24 10.34 -11.77 9.19
N GLN A 25 10.50 -11.03 10.20
CA GLN A 25 9.53 -10.07 10.52
C GLN A 25 9.77 -8.74 9.96
N GLN A 26 10.53 -8.63 8.93
CA GLN A 26 10.75 -7.38 8.34
C GLN A 26 9.46 -6.71 8.05
N PRO A 27 9.19 -5.53 8.52
CA PRO A 27 7.96 -4.82 8.15
C PRO A 27 7.97 -4.54 6.67
N SER A 28 6.84 -4.74 6.07
CA SER A 28 6.70 -4.44 4.67
C SER A 28 6.75 -2.96 4.44
N GLN A 29 7.46 -2.56 3.42
CA GLN A 29 7.50 -1.17 3.03
C GLN A 29 6.16 -0.77 2.43
N PRO A 30 5.69 0.44 2.69
CA PRO A 30 4.51 0.94 1.99
C PRO A 30 4.77 0.96 0.49
N VAL A 31 3.73 0.72 -0.26
CA VAL A 31 3.80 0.73 -1.71
C VAL A 31 3.05 1.95 -2.20
N ASP A 32 3.68 2.72 -3.05
CA ASP A 32 3.07 3.90 -3.64
C ASP A 32 2.52 3.56 -5.01
N LEU A 33 1.38 4.15 -5.33
CA LEU A 33 0.73 3.95 -6.61
C LEU A 33 0.19 5.30 -7.06
N ASP A 34 0.66 5.80 -8.19
CA ASP A 34 0.20 7.10 -8.67
C ASP A 34 -0.04 7.11 -10.17
N ALA A 35 0.01 5.97 -10.83
CA ALA A 35 -0.27 5.92 -12.26
C ALA A 35 -0.70 4.51 -12.65
N GLU A 36 -1.64 4.43 -13.59
CA GLU A 36 -2.07 3.14 -14.10
C GLU A 36 -0.95 2.36 -14.77
N SER A 37 0.06 3.07 -15.24
CA SER A 37 1.19 2.40 -15.88
C SER A 37 1.96 1.51 -14.91
N GLU A 38 1.76 1.69 -13.63
CA GLU A 38 2.39 0.85 -12.62
C GLU A 38 1.61 -0.42 -12.33
N CYS A 39 0.47 -0.58 -12.96
CA CYS A 39 -0.41 -1.70 -12.69
C CYS A 39 -0.16 -2.87 -13.64
N PRO A 40 -0.39 -4.08 -13.24
CA PRO A 40 -0.97 -4.49 -11.96
C PRO A 40 0.00 -4.25 -10.81
N LYS A 41 -0.56 -4.03 -9.62
CA LYS A 41 0.25 -3.77 -8.45
C LYS A 41 0.24 -5.01 -7.57
N ARG A 42 1.41 -5.42 -7.14
CA ARG A 42 1.56 -6.63 -6.32
C ARG A 42 1.84 -6.24 -4.89
N LEU A 43 1.13 -6.87 -3.98
CA LEU A 43 1.25 -6.58 -2.56
C LEU A 43 1.35 -7.88 -1.79
N GLN A 44 1.87 -7.79 -0.59
CA GLN A 44 1.83 -8.89 0.37
C GLN A 44 0.77 -8.55 1.41
N VAL A 45 0.16 -9.58 1.97
CA VAL A 45 -0.83 -9.38 3.03
C VAL A 45 -0.21 -8.54 4.13
N GLY A 46 -0.93 -7.51 4.58
CA GLY A 46 -0.47 -6.59 5.60
C GLY A 46 0.19 -5.34 5.07
N GLN A 47 0.57 -5.34 3.82
CA GLN A 47 1.27 -4.20 3.23
C GLN A 47 0.31 -3.05 2.97
N VAL A 48 0.77 -1.83 3.16
CA VAL A 48 -0.04 -0.63 2.94
C VAL A 48 0.19 -0.11 1.54
N LEU A 49 -0.90 0.18 0.85
CA LEU A 49 -0.87 0.79 -0.48
C LEU A 49 -1.34 2.23 -0.34
N THR A 50 -0.54 3.16 -0.86
CA THR A 50 -0.89 4.57 -0.85
C THR A 50 -1.13 5.01 -2.29
N LEU A 51 -2.36 5.36 -2.61
CA LEU A 51 -2.75 5.81 -3.94
C LEU A 51 -2.83 7.33 -3.92
N THR A 52 -2.14 7.98 -4.85
CA THR A 52 -2.13 9.43 -4.95
C THR A 52 -2.46 9.82 -6.37
N LEU A 53 -3.46 10.66 -6.54
CA LEU A 53 -3.90 11.10 -7.86
C LEU A 53 -4.06 12.60 -7.87
N PRO A 54 -3.78 13.27 -9.00
CA PRO A 54 -4.02 14.70 -9.12
C PRO A 54 -5.50 14.98 -8.98
N SER A 55 -5.82 16.07 -8.31
CA SER A 55 -7.19 16.40 -8.00
C SER A 55 -7.36 17.91 -7.96
N ASN A 56 -8.45 18.39 -8.55
CA ASN A 56 -8.74 19.82 -8.54
C ASN A 56 -10.19 20.05 -8.15
N PRO A 57 -10.48 20.11 -6.85
CA PRO A 57 -11.87 20.22 -6.41
C PRO A 57 -12.53 21.51 -6.78
N THR A 58 -11.77 22.54 -7.17
CA THR A 58 -12.38 23.81 -7.57
C THR A 58 -13.21 23.67 -8.82
N THR A 59 -13.04 22.60 -9.60
CA THR A 59 -13.84 22.34 -10.78
C THR A 59 -15.12 21.60 -10.48
N GLY A 60 -15.30 21.17 -9.24
CA GLY A 60 -16.44 20.35 -8.87
C GLY A 60 -16.24 18.87 -9.11
N TYR A 61 -15.16 18.50 -9.76
CA TYR A 61 -14.86 17.09 -9.99
C TYR A 61 -14.27 16.47 -8.74
N ARG A 62 -14.58 15.20 -8.52
CA ARG A 62 -14.09 14.44 -7.41
C ARG A 62 -13.72 13.06 -7.86
N TRP A 63 -12.72 12.48 -7.22
CA TRP A 63 -12.44 11.07 -7.38
C TRP A 63 -13.41 10.29 -6.49
N LEU A 64 -14.11 9.37 -7.08
CA LEU A 64 -15.04 8.52 -6.34
C LEU A 64 -14.56 7.08 -6.46
N VAL A 65 -14.46 6.40 -5.32
CA VAL A 65 -14.03 5.01 -5.33
C VAL A 65 -15.20 4.17 -5.80
N GLN A 66 -15.10 3.63 -7.01
CA GLN A 66 -16.15 2.82 -7.59
C GLN A 66 -16.01 1.37 -7.18
N ASN A 67 -14.79 0.90 -7.07
CA ASN A 67 -14.52 -0.45 -6.60
C ASN A 67 -13.28 -0.42 -5.73
N PRO A 68 -13.43 -0.63 -4.42
CA PRO A 68 -12.26 -0.60 -3.52
C PRO A 68 -11.55 -1.93 -3.41
N ALA A 69 -11.84 -2.90 -4.27
CA ALA A 69 -11.26 -4.24 -4.23
C ALA A 69 -11.39 -4.86 -2.84
N PRO A 70 -12.63 -4.94 -2.31
CA PRO A 70 -12.81 -5.30 -0.89
C PRO A 70 -12.40 -6.73 -0.56
N ASN A 71 -12.28 -7.59 -1.54
CA ASN A 71 -11.84 -8.94 -1.28
C ASN A 71 -10.36 -9.02 -0.93
N VAL A 72 -9.56 -8.03 -1.32
CA VAL A 72 -8.13 -8.05 -1.06
C VAL A 72 -7.64 -6.83 -0.30
N LEU A 73 -8.39 -5.72 -0.31
CA LEU A 73 -7.96 -4.48 0.31
C LEU A 73 -8.94 -4.03 1.38
N GLN A 74 -8.41 -3.33 2.37
CA GLN A 74 -9.21 -2.68 3.38
C GLN A 74 -8.83 -1.20 3.40
N SER A 75 -9.83 -0.33 3.32
CA SER A 75 -9.57 1.11 3.38
C SER A 75 -9.11 1.49 4.77
N LEU A 76 -8.11 2.35 4.83
CA LEU A 76 -7.58 2.85 6.08
C LEU A 76 -8.10 4.24 6.42
N GLY A 77 -9.03 4.75 5.61
CA GLY A 77 -9.62 6.04 5.90
C GLY A 77 -10.12 6.69 4.63
N PRO A 78 -10.76 7.84 4.75
CA PRO A 78 -11.25 8.53 3.58
C PRO A 78 -10.13 9.22 2.84
N GLU A 79 -10.48 9.76 1.69
CA GLU A 79 -9.58 10.55 0.88
C GLU A 79 -9.04 11.73 1.69
N VAL A 80 -7.74 12.00 1.50
CA VAL A 80 -7.11 13.19 2.07
C VAL A 80 -6.65 14.06 0.92
N TYR A 81 -7.16 15.27 0.85
CA TYR A 81 -6.77 16.20 -0.20
C TYR A 81 -5.68 17.14 0.32
N SER A 82 -4.64 17.31 -0.50
CA SER A 82 -3.56 18.25 -0.20
C SER A 82 -3.54 19.31 -1.27
N ALA A 83 -3.75 20.55 -0.87
CA ALA A 83 -3.71 21.66 -1.80
C ALA A 83 -2.26 21.90 -2.20
N PRO A 84 -2.05 22.52 -3.38
CA PRO A 84 -0.69 22.87 -3.79
C PRO A 84 -0.12 23.90 -2.84
N GLU A 85 1.18 23.81 -2.64
CA GLU A 85 1.83 24.73 -1.71
C GLU A 85 1.91 26.13 -2.24
N ASP A 86 2.03 26.28 -3.51
CA ASP A 86 2.10 27.61 -4.08
C ASP A 86 0.71 28.14 -4.16
N THR A 87 0.35 28.92 -3.21
CA THR A 87 -1.01 29.35 -3.08
C THR A 87 -1.34 30.59 -3.85
N GLY A 88 -0.44 31.11 -4.62
CA GLY A 88 -0.75 32.28 -5.39
C GLY A 88 -1.62 32.01 -6.61
N ILE A 89 -1.83 30.75 -6.94
CA ILE A 89 -2.50 30.39 -8.18
C ILE A 89 -3.85 29.79 -7.86
N VAL A 90 -4.89 30.47 -8.27
CA VAL A 90 -6.25 29.99 -8.08
C VAL A 90 -6.51 28.86 -9.06
N GLY A 91 -7.11 27.78 -8.59
CA GLY A 91 -7.47 26.66 -9.45
C GLY A 91 -6.36 25.69 -9.70
N SER A 92 -5.23 25.82 -9.02
CA SER A 92 -4.16 24.85 -9.16
C SER A 92 -4.58 23.49 -8.65
N SER A 93 -4.11 22.43 -9.31
CA SER A 93 -4.38 21.09 -8.86
C SER A 93 -3.60 20.76 -7.62
N GLY A 94 -4.23 20.04 -6.71
CA GLY A 94 -3.55 19.39 -5.61
C GLY A 94 -3.52 17.91 -5.83
N MET A 95 -3.41 17.19 -4.72
CA MET A 95 -3.33 15.72 -4.76
C MET A 95 -4.33 15.14 -3.79
N SER A 96 -4.98 14.07 -4.22
CA SER A 96 -5.83 13.28 -3.35
C SER A 96 -5.13 11.97 -3.06
N THR A 97 -5.20 11.53 -1.82
CA THR A 97 -4.50 10.34 -1.36
C THR A 97 -5.46 9.44 -0.63
N TRP A 98 -5.39 8.15 -0.95
CA TRP A 98 -6.13 7.09 -0.26
C TRP A 98 -5.14 6.06 0.22
N ARG A 99 -5.43 5.46 1.37
CA ARG A 99 -4.58 4.43 1.91
C ARG A 99 -5.40 3.17 2.12
N PHE A 100 -4.83 2.05 1.71
CA PHE A 100 -5.44 0.74 1.86
C PHE A 100 -4.42 -0.21 2.47
N GLN A 101 -4.92 -1.26 3.09
CA GLN A 101 -4.06 -2.32 3.56
C GLN A 101 -4.47 -3.61 2.87
N ALA A 102 -3.49 -4.37 2.41
CA ALA A 102 -3.76 -5.67 1.82
C ALA A 102 -4.23 -6.60 2.92
N ARG A 103 -5.47 -7.10 2.81
CA ARG A 103 -6.09 -7.85 3.87
C ARG A 103 -6.12 -9.34 3.63
N ALA A 104 -6.09 -9.76 2.38
CA ALA A 104 -6.20 -11.18 2.06
C ALA A 104 -5.57 -11.42 0.70
N ALA A 105 -5.03 -12.61 0.53
CA ALA A 105 -4.48 -13.03 -0.76
C ALA A 105 -5.59 -13.12 -1.78
N GLY A 106 -5.25 -12.83 -3.02
CA GLY A 106 -6.21 -12.89 -4.11
C GLY A 106 -6.01 -11.77 -5.09
N GLU A 107 -7.00 -11.53 -5.93
CA GLU A 107 -6.94 -10.51 -6.94
C GLU A 107 -8.21 -9.68 -6.92
N GLY A 108 -8.08 -8.40 -7.24
CA GLY A 108 -9.21 -7.52 -7.35
C GLY A 108 -8.83 -6.31 -8.16
N ASN A 109 -9.80 -5.46 -8.43
CA ASN A 109 -9.55 -4.23 -9.16
C ASN A 109 -9.90 -3.05 -8.30
N LEU A 110 -8.96 -2.12 -8.21
CA LEU A 110 -9.18 -0.84 -7.53
C LEU A 110 -9.56 0.15 -8.61
N VAL A 111 -10.79 0.65 -8.56
CA VAL A 111 -11.32 1.50 -9.61
C VAL A 111 -11.84 2.78 -8.99
N LEU A 112 -11.36 3.90 -9.50
CA LEU A 112 -11.86 5.22 -9.13
C LEU A 112 -12.26 5.95 -10.39
N VAL A 113 -13.28 6.79 -10.28
CA VAL A 113 -13.73 7.60 -11.40
C VAL A 113 -13.68 9.07 -11.00
N TYR A 114 -13.34 9.91 -11.95
CA TYR A 114 -13.25 11.35 -11.73
C TYR A 114 -14.43 11.98 -12.42
N GLN A 115 -15.39 12.48 -11.62
CA GLN A 115 -16.61 13.01 -12.16
C GLN A 115 -17.23 14.01 -11.19
N GLN A 116 -18.26 14.69 -11.64
CA GLN A 116 -18.99 15.60 -10.77
C GLN A 116 -20.05 14.79 -10.03
N PRO A 117 -20.03 14.78 -8.69
CA PRO A 117 -20.92 13.90 -7.93
C PRO A 117 -22.40 14.13 -8.16
N TRP A 118 -22.76 15.35 -8.55
CA TRP A 118 -24.18 15.66 -8.76
C TRP A 118 -24.67 15.23 -10.13
N ALA A 119 -23.80 14.72 -10.98
CA ALA A 119 -24.15 14.30 -12.33
C ALA A 119 -23.67 12.88 -12.59
N PRO A 120 -24.18 11.92 -11.83
CA PRO A 120 -23.68 10.55 -11.96
C PRO A 120 -23.99 9.90 -13.31
N GLU A 121 -24.97 10.46 -14.04
CA GLU A 121 -25.30 9.91 -15.35
C GLU A 121 -24.33 10.38 -16.42
N VAL A 122 -23.49 11.36 -16.13
CA VAL A 122 -22.52 11.84 -17.10
C VAL A 122 -21.27 10.98 -17.01
N ARG A 123 -20.75 10.59 -18.17
CA ARG A 123 -19.56 9.74 -18.19
C ARG A 123 -18.40 10.42 -17.46
N PRO A 124 -17.66 9.70 -16.62
CA PRO A 124 -16.49 10.28 -15.96
C PRO A 124 -15.47 10.77 -16.98
N VAL A 125 -14.77 11.84 -16.64
CA VAL A 125 -13.73 12.37 -17.52
C VAL A 125 -12.45 11.59 -17.40
N GLN A 126 -12.27 10.88 -16.30
CA GLN A 126 -11.11 10.00 -16.12
C GLN A 126 -11.53 8.79 -15.30
N THR A 127 -10.86 7.68 -15.55
CA THR A 127 -11.04 6.47 -14.76
C THR A 127 -9.66 5.96 -14.40
N PHE A 128 -9.48 5.59 -13.16
CA PHE A 128 -8.27 4.93 -12.70
C PHE A 128 -8.65 3.49 -12.39
N ASP A 129 -8.02 2.53 -13.06
CA ASP A 129 -8.35 1.12 -12.91
C ASP A 129 -7.04 0.36 -12.77
N CYS A 130 -6.85 -0.24 -11.62
CA CYS A 130 -5.60 -0.93 -11.33
C CYS A 130 -5.88 -2.32 -10.77
N ALA A 131 -5.39 -3.33 -11.44
CA ALA A 131 -5.49 -4.69 -10.92
C ALA A 131 -4.55 -4.83 -9.73
N ILE A 132 -5.06 -5.38 -8.65
CA ILE A 132 -4.31 -5.57 -7.42
C ILE A 132 -4.17 -7.07 -7.20
N ARG A 133 -2.96 -7.50 -6.94
CA ARG A 133 -2.67 -8.91 -6.65
C ARG A 133 -1.98 -8.99 -5.31
N VAL A 134 -2.56 -9.76 -4.41
CA VAL A 134 -2.05 -9.91 -3.06
C VAL A 134 -1.65 -11.35 -2.82
N ASN A 135 -0.43 -11.52 -2.33
CA ASN A 135 0.08 -12.84 -1.98
C ASN A 135 0.07 -13.06 -0.49
#